data_2dfb60f5a99142946f3ab9685890837e
#
_entry.id   2dfb60f5a99142946f3ab9685890837e
#
_cell.length_a   1.000
_cell.length_b   1.000
_cell.length_c   1.000
_cell.angle_alpha   90.00
_cell.angle_beta   90.00
_cell.angle_gamma   90.00
#
_symmetry.space_group_name_H-M   'P 1'
#
loop_
_entity.id
_entity.type
_entity.pdbx_description
1 polymer ?
#
loop_
_entity_poly.entity_id
_entity_poly.type
_entity_poly.pdbx_seq_one_letter_code
_entity_poly.pdbx_strand_id
1 'polypeptide(L)'
;LYTQDTFIRFDQYADGDPYSNPNYVHCFRMVLRAIHENRKMRIRFHGHTGARHSFVCNPYRLEYSEKDDKFRVLVTGMRRMNTVNIARIRSCELLEEYNPSSVIVPKERLQELTLLLHDERNGLERVLLHFSHFEKETQKLDERLYRITLRYVQDDETELLIRVLSFGPVLEVVAPITFRQLMRNRIQKQTSYVAR
;
A
#
# COMPACT_ATOMS: atom_id res chain seq x y z
N LEU A 1 -23.01 11.92 -30.77
CA LEU A 1 -23.11 11.14 -29.54
C LEU A 1 -22.04 10.07 -29.59
N TYR A 2 -21.04 10.15 -28.68
CA TYR A 2 -19.99 9.16 -28.56
C TYR A 2 -20.56 7.93 -27.84
N THR A 3 -20.29 6.75 -28.38
CA THR A 3 -20.66 5.47 -27.76
C THR A 3 -19.56 5.01 -26.80
N GLN A 4 -19.87 4.09 -25.88
CA GLN A 4 -18.87 3.49 -24.98
C GLN A 4 -17.70 2.84 -25.73
N ASP A 5 -17.93 2.37 -26.97
CA ASP A 5 -16.90 1.74 -27.81
C ASP A 5 -15.88 2.74 -28.39
N THR A 6 -16.10 4.04 -28.19
CA THR A 6 -15.18 5.10 -28.64
C THR A 6 -13.95 5.21 -27.72
N PHE A 7 -14.03 4.69 -26.47
CA PHE A 7 -12.97 4.79 -25.48
C PHE A 7 -12.49 3.40 -25.07
N ILE A 8 -11.20 3.18 -25.22
CA ILE A 8 -10.52 1.99 -24.71
C ILE A 8 -9.65 2.46 -23.54
N ARG A 9 -9.83 1.88 -22.36
CA ARG A 9 -8.89 2.08 -21.26
C ARG A 9 -7.64 1.28 -21.56
N PHE A 10 -6.53 1.96 -21.69
CA PHE A 10 -5.25 1.33 -21.99
C PHE A 10 -4.75 0.47 -20.82
N ASP A 11 -4.94 0.96 -19.58
CA ASP A 11 -4.60 0.24 -18.35
C ASP A 11 -5.87 -0.08 -17.57
N GLN A 12 -6.16 -1.37 -17.39
CA GLN A 12 -7.23 -1.84 -16.53
C GLN A 12 -6.62 -2.69 -15.41
N TYR A 13 -7.01 -2.40 -14.17
CA TYR A 13 -6.69 -3.26 -13.05
C TYR A 13 -7.56 -4.52 -13.11
N ALA A 14 -6.93 -5.66 -13.40
CA ALA A 14 -7.63 -6.95 -13.43
C ALA A 14 -7.93 -7.47 -12.00
N ASP A 15 -7.19 -6.98 -10.99
CA ASP A 15 -7.20 -7.49 -9.62
C ASP A 15 -7.79 -6.50 -8.60
N GLY A 16 -8.55 -5.51 -9.05
CA GLY A 16 -9.27 -4.56 -8.18
C GLY A 16 -10.29 -5.22 -7.26
N ASP A 17 -10.88 -4.44 -6.37
CA ASP A 17 -11.93 -4.92 -5.49
C ASP A 17 -13.20 -5.31 -6.29
N PRO A 18 -13.92 -6.36 -5.88
CA PRO A 18 -15.09 -6.85 -6.58
C PRO A 18 -16.33 -5.99 -6.26
N TYR A 19 -16.37 -4.75 -6.75
CA TYR A 19 -17.41 -3.75 -6.44
C TYR A 19 -18.84 -4.18 -6.74
N SER A 20 -19.04 -5.08 -7.68
CA SER A 20 -20.35 -5.65 -8.02
C SER A 20 -20.75 -6.85 -7.16
N ASN A 21 -19.85 -7.37 -6.31
CA ASN A 21 -20.13 -8.51 -5.45
C ASN A 21 -21.03 -8.09 -4.26
N PRO A 22 -22.22 -8.69 -4.08
CA PRO A 22 -23.15 -8.29 -3.02
C PRO A 22 -22.55 -8.40 -1.61
N ASN A 23 -21.73 -9.44 -1.36
CA ASN A 23 -21.07 -9.60 -0.05
C ASN A 23 -20.03 -8.52 0.20
N TYR A 24 -19.25 -8.15 -0.83
CA TYR A 24 -18.31 -7.05 -0.74
C TYR A 24 -19.03 -5.73 -0.41
N VAL A 25 -20.09 -5.40 -1.15
CA VAL A 25 -20.90 -4.18 -0.93
C VAL A 25 -21.49 -4.16 0.47
N HIS A 26 -22.01 -5.31 0.94
CA HIS A 26 -22.53 -5.44 2.29
C HIS A 26 -21.43 -5.17 3.35
N CYS A 27 -20.29 -5.85 3.24
CA CYS A 27 -19.18 -5.68 4.19
C CYS A 27 -18.63 -4.24 4.17
N PHE A 28 -18.52 -3.64 2.99
CA PHE A 28 -18.08 -2.25 2.83
C PHE A 28 -19.01 -1.28 3.58
N ARG A 29 -20.34 -1.41 3.38
CA ARG A 29 -21.33 -0.59 4.08
C ARG A 29 -21.29 -0.80 5.60
N MET A 30 -21.10 -2.03 6.05
CA MET A 30 -20.98 -2.35 7.48
C MET A 30 -19.71 -1.73 8.08
N VAL A 31 -18.61 -1.72 7.37
CA VAL A 31 -17.35 -1.05 7.79
C VAL A 31 -17.56 0.45 7.90
N LEU A 32 -18.16 1.08 6.88
CA LEU A 32 -18.50 2.51 6.94
C LEU A 32 -19.37 2.85 8.15
N ARG A 33 -20.39 2.04 8.38
CA ARG A 33 -21.28 2.22 9.51
C ARG A 33 -20.56 2.06 10.86
N ALA A 34 -19.68 1.05 10.96
CA ALA A 34 -18.89 0.82 12.17
C ALA A 34 -17.97 2.01 12.50
N ILE A 35 -17.35 2.61 11.49
CA ILE A 35 -16.50 3.80 11.64
C ILE A 35 -17.35 5.00 12.07
N HIS A 36 -18.48 5.24 11.39
CA HIS A 36 -19.35 6.38 11.67
C HIS A 36 -19.98 6.33 13.08
N GLU A 37 -20.41 5.14 13.51
CA GLU A 37 -21.06 4.91 14.80
C GLU A 37 -20.06 4.55 15.92
N ASN A 38 -18.75 4.53 15.66
CA ASN A 38 -17.70 4.11 16.60
C ASN A 38 -18.01 2.74 17.24
N ARG A 39 -18.40 1.77 16.42
CA ARG A 39 -18.76 0.43 16.86
C ARG A 39 -17.64 -0.57 16.59
N LYS A 40 -17.41 -1.44 17.55
CA LYS A 40 -16.59 -2.62 17.35
C LYS A 40 -17.20 -3.50 16.27
N MET A 41 -16.35 -4.23 15.59
CA MET A 41 -16.74 -5.12 14.52
C MET A 41 -16.09 -6.48 14.70
N ARG A 42 -16.89 -7.55 14.57
CA ARG A 42 -16.36 -8.89 14.38
C ARG A 42 -16.20 -9.16 12.89
N ILE A 43 -14.99 -9.46 12.49
CA ILE A 43 -14.64 -9.76 11.09
C ILE A 43 -14.22 -11.22 10.99
N ARG A 44 -14.72 -11.91 9.95
CA ARG A 44 -14.31 -13.28 9.60
C ARG A 44 -13.73 -13.29 8.19
N PHE A 45 -12.57 -13.90 8.03
CA PHE A 45 -11.92 -14.06 6.73
C PHE A 45 -11.19 -15.41 6.64
N HIS A 46 -10.85 -15.80 5.42
CA HIS A 46 -10.02 -16.97 5.19
C HIS A 46 -8.55 -16.53 4.99
N GLY A 47 -7.64 -17.17 5.72
CA GLY A 47 -6.21 -17.01 5.49
C GLY A 47 -5.78 -17.64 4.17
N HIS A 48 -4.52 -17.43 3.76
CA HIS A 48 -3.96 -18.02 2.54
C HIS A 48 -3.99 -19.55 2.53
N THR A 49 -3.96 -20.19 3.70
CA THR A 49 -4.02 -21.64 3.87
C THR A 49 -5.45 -22.19 3.99
N GLY A 50 -6.48 -21.37 3.75
CA GLY A 50 -7.88 -21.75 3.93
C GLY A 50 -8.36 -21.75 5.39
N ALA A 51 -7.48 -21.48 6.36
CA ALA A 51 -7.86 -21.38 7.76
C ALA A 51 -8.86 -20.25 7.99
N ARG A 52 -9.90 -20.52 8.78
CA ARG A 52 -10.90 -19.51 9.16
C ARG A 52 -10.38 -18.70 10.32
N HIS A 53 -10.30 -17.40 10.13
CA HIS A 53 -9.93 -16.44 11.17
C HIS A 53 -11.15 -15.61 11.56
N SER A 54 -11.34 -15.39 12.84
CA SER A 54 -12.33 -14.46 13.39
C SER A 54 -11.69 -13.60 14.46
N PHE A 55 -11.90 -12.31 14.38
CA PHE A 55 -11.39 -11.37 15.38
C PHE A 55 -12.35 -10.20 15.57
N VAL A 56 -12.23 -9.56 16.71
CA VAL A 56 -12.94 -8.32 17.05
C VAL A 56 -11.94 -7.17 16.96
N CYS A 57 -12.34 -6.08 16.33
CA CYS A 57 -11.51 -4.90 16.13
C CYS A 57 -12.35 -3.62 16.25
N ASN A 58 -11.66 -2.50 16.38
CA ASN A 58 -12.22 -1.16 16.32
C ASN A 58 -11.82 -0.53 14.98
N PRO A 59 -12.69 -0.51 13.98
CA PRO A 59 -12.41 0.15 12.71
C PRO A 59 -12.46 1.66 12.92
N TYR A 60 -11.48 2.41 12.38
CA TYR A 60 -11.44 3.86 12.59
C TYR A 60 -11.21 4.68 11.32
N ARG A 61 -10.71 4.07 10.23
CA ARG A 61 -10.47 4.75 8.96
C ARG A 61 -10.56 3.78 7.78
N LEU A 62 -11.04 4.29 6.64
CA LEU A 62 -10.92 3.63 5.34
C LEU A 62 -9.79 4.27 4.55
N GLU A 63 -9.05 3.45 3.83
CA GLU A 63 -8.06 3.87 2.84
C GLU A 63 -8.38 3.24 1.50
N TYR A 64 -8.13 3.99 0.44
CA TYR A 64 -8.22 3.52 -0.93
C TYR A 64 -6.85 3.59 -1.60
N SER A 65 -6.43 2.50 -2.22
CA SER A 65 -5.25 2.42 -3.06
C SER A 65 -5.67 2.56 -4.52
N GLU A 66 -5.38 3.70 -5.14
CA GLU A 66 -5.64 3.90 -6.57
C GLU A 66 -4.85 2.90 -7.42
N LYS A 67 -3.62 2.60 -7.02
CA LYS A 67 -2.74 1.67 -7.73
C LYS A 67 -3.30 0.25 -7.80
N ASP A 68 -3.86 -0.22 -6.68
CA ASP A 68 -4.35 -1.59 -6.58
C ASP A 68 -5.86 -1.68 -6.81
N ASP A 69 -6.53 -0.53 -6.93
CA ASP A 69 -7.99 -0.39 -6.99
C ASP A 69 -8.67 -1.15 -5.84
N LYS A 70 -8.20 -0.92 -4.60
CA LYS A 70 -8.62 -1.67 -3.41
C LYS A 70 -8.87 -0.78 -2.22
N PHE A 71 -9.93 -1.11 -1.48
CA PHE A 71 -10.19 -0.53 -0.17
C PHE A 71 -9.64 -1.42 0.95
N ARG A 72 -9.07 -0.76 1.95
CA ARG A 72 -8.68 -1.39 3.21
C ARG A 72 -9.21 -0.58 4.39
N VAL A 73 -9.55 -1.27 5.46
CA VAL A 73 -9.94 -0.65 6.71
C VAL A 73 -8.79 -0.71 7.71
N LEU A 74 -8.50 0.43 8.32
CA LEU A 74 -7.58 0.53 9.44
C LEU A 74 -8.33 0.20 10.73
N VAL A 75 -7.73 -0.66 11.52
CA VAL A 75 -8.32 -1.20 12.74
C VAL A 75 -7.35 -1.14 13.92
N THR A 76 -7.88 -1.02 15.12
CA THR A 76 -7.14 -1.17 16.37
C THR A 76 -7.76 -2.31 17.21
N GLY A 77 -7.12 -2.63 18.33
CA GLY A 77 -7.59 -3.70 19.23
C GLY A 77 -7.05 -5.08 18.86
N MET A 78 -6.15 -5.18 17.87
CA MET A 78 -5.51 -6.42 17.46
C MET A 78 -4.01 -6.39 17.71
N ARG A 79 -3.44 -7.55 18.07
CA ARG A 79 -2.00 -7.65 18.41
C ARG A 79 -1.05 -7.51 17.22
N ARG A 80 -1.47 -7.90 16.00
CA ARG A 80 -0.57 -8.08 14.84
C ARG A 80 -1.09 -7.52 13.53
N MET A 81 -2.30 -7.00 13.49
CA MET A 81 -2.90 -6.56 12.25
C MET A 81 -3.57 -5.20 12.46
N ASN A 82 -3.10 -4.20 11.75
CA ASN A 82 -3.66 -2.85 11.80
C ASN A 82 -4.52 -2.53 10.57
N THR A 83 -4.49 -3.42 9.57
CA THR A 83 -5.11 -3.19 8.25
C THR A 83 -5.78 -4.45 7.75
N VAL A 84 -7.01 -4.32 7.21
CA VAL A 84 -7.76 -5.43 6.61
C VAL A 84 -8.29 -5.01 5.23
N ASN A 85 -7.94 -5.75 4.18
CA ASN A 85 -8.53 -5.55 2.85
C ASN A 85 -10.00 -5.99 2.88
N ILE A 86 -10.91 -5.13 2.45
CA ILE A 86 -12.35 -5.38 2.51
C ILE A 86 -12.75 -6.59 1.68
N ALA A 87 -12.16 -6.77 0.50
CA ALA A 87 -12.42 -7.93 -0.37
C ALA A 87 -12.13 -9.29 0.29
N ARG A 88 -11.30 -9.33 1.35
CA ARG A 88 -11.00 -10.56 2.09
C ARG A 88 -12.03 -10.87 3.17
N ILE A 89 -12.92 -9.95 3.49
CA ILE A 89 -13.95 -10.14 4.52
C ILE A 89 -15.05 -11.04 3.96
N ARG A 90 -15.30 -12.16 4.61
CA ARG A 90 -16.37 -13.09 4.27
C ARG A 90 -17.68 -12.78 4.98
N SER A 91 -17.58 -12.35 6.23
CA SER A 91 -18.72 -11.85 6.97
C SER A 91 -18.26 -10.88 8.04
N CYS A 92 -19.12 -9.96 8.38
CA CYS A 92 -18.89 -8.98 9.44
C CYS A 92 -20.17 -8.73 10.23
N GLU A 93 -19.99 -8.35 11.48
CA GLU A 93 -21.05 -8.11 12.45
C GLU A 93 -20.69 -6.89 13.28
N LEU A 94 -21.64 -5.95 13.45
CA LEU A 94 -21.47 -4.82 14.36
C LEU A 94 -21.69 -5.28 15.80
N LEU A 95 -20.83 -4.83 16.68
CA LEU A 95 -20.90 -5.09 18.11
C LEU A 95 -21.23 -3.79 18.88
N GLU A 96 -20.89 -3.77 20.17
CA GLU A 96 -21.06 -2.60 21.03
C GLU A 96 -20.22 -1.40 20.57
N GLU A 97 -20.62 -0.22 21.01
CA GLU A 97 -19.86 1.02 20.80
C GLU A 97 -18.55 1.00 21.59
N TYR A 98 -17.54 1.68 21.05
CA TYR A 98 -16.29 1.94 21.77
C TYR A 98 -16.05 3.44 21.91
N ASN A 99 -15.32 3.84 22.95
CA ASN A 99 -14.93 5.23 23.11
C ASN A 99 -13.82 5.58 22.11
N PRO A 100 -14.05 6.49 21.12
CA PRO A 100 -13.04 6.88 20.14
C PRO A 100 -11.75 7.41 20.78
N SER A 101 -11.86 8.10 21.91
CA SER A 101 -10.68 8.63 22.62
C SER A 101 -9.80 7.54 23.25
N SER A 102 -10.32 6.32 23.38
CA SER A 102 -9.52 5.17 23.85
C SER A 102 -8.73 4.48 22.74
N VAL A 103 -8.96 4.86 21.49
CA VAL A 103 -8.28 4.27 20.33
C VAL A 103 -6.91 4.90 20.17
N ILE A 104 -5.88 4.16 20.51
CA ILE A 104 -4.50 4.56 20.25
C ILE A 104 -4.20 4.24 18.79
N VAL A 105 -4.27 5.24 17.93
CA VAL A 105 -3.82 5.13 16.55
C VAL A 105 -2.30 5.06 16.55
N PRO A 106 -1.68 4.02 15.98
CA PRO A 106 -0.24 3.96 15.87
C PRO A 106 0.28 5.22 15.14
N LYS A 107 1.27 5.88 15.72
CA LYS A 107 1.94 6.98 15.01
C LYS A 107 2.66 6.40 13.80
N GLU A 108 2.38 6.95 12.65
CA GLU A 108 3.12 6.63 11.43
C GLU A 108 4.61 6.95 11.65
N ARG A 109 5.45 5.95 11.40
CA ARG A 109 6.90 6.15 11.44
C ARG A 109 7.34 6.59 10.05
N LEU A 110 7.46 7.90 9.89
CA LEU A 110 8.02 8.47 8.67
C LEU A 110 9.51 8.15 8.60
N GLN A 111 9.92 7.65 7.46
CA GLN A 111 11.30 7.37 7.07
C GLN A 111 11.67 8.25 5.88
N GLU A 112 12.96 8.44 5.70
CA GLU A 112 13.49 9.20 4.58
C GLU A 112 14.40 8.32 3.74
N LEU A 113 14.22 8.36 2.43
CA LEU A 113 15.01 7.64 1.43
C LEU A 113 15.66 8.64 0.49
N THR A 114 16.97 8.63 0.43
CA THR A 114 17.74 9.47 -0.51
C THR A 114 18.21 8.62 -1.69
N LEU A 115 17.82 9.04 -2.87
CA LEU A 115 18.15 8.43 -4.16
C LEU A 115 19.03 9.34 -4.98
N LEU A 116 19.92 8.75 -5.77
CA LEU A 116 20.70 9.43 -6.80
C LEU A 116 20.25 8.88 -8.16
N LEU A 117 19.77 9.77 -9.01
CA LEU A 117 19.29 9.43 -10.34
C LEU A 117 20.29 9.90 -11.39
N HIS A 118 20.74 9.00 -12.25
CA HIS A 118 21.38 9.30 -13.52
C HIS A 118 20.30 9.40 -14.60
N ASP A 119 20.01 10.62 -15.05
CA ASP A 119 18.90 10.86 -15.99
C ASP A 119 19.26 10.38 -17.41
N GLU A 120 18.81 9.18 -17.71
CA GLU A 120 18.87 8.58 -19.02
C GLU A 120 17.45 8.31 -19.53
N ARG A 121 17.20 8.62 -20.81
CA ARG A 121 15.92 8.33 -21.49
C ARG A 121 14.69 8.83 -20.73
N ASN A 122 14.69 10.09 -20.31
CA ASN A 122 13.62 10.68 -19.48
C ASN A 122 13.45 9.99 -18.11
N GLY A 123 14.54 9.53 -17.53
CA GLY A 123 14.53 8.86 -16.24
C GLY A 123 13.92 9.71 -15.13
N LEU A 124 14.18 11.02 -15.14
CA LEU A 124 13.64 11.92 -14.11
C LEU A 124 12.12 11.94 -14.11
N GLU A 125 11.49 12.15 -15.26
CA GLU A 125 10.03 12.19 -15.36
C GLU A 125 9.42 10.85 -14.92
N ARG A 126 9.98 9.74 -15.38
CA ARG A 126 9.52 8.40 -15.02
C ARG A 126 9.62 8.15 -13.52
N VAL A 127 10.73 8.51 -12.87
CA VAL A 127 10.93 8.35 -11.43
C VAL A 127 9.94 9.23 -10.67
N LEU A 128 9.76 10.49 -11.06
CA LEU A 128 8.83 11.40 -10.40
C LEU A 128 7.37 10.92 -10.50
N LEU A 129 6.96 10.34 -11.63
CA LEU A 129 5.64 9.73 -11.82
C LEU A 129 5.47 8.47 -10.96
N HIS A 130 6.45 7.56 -10.96
CA HIS A 130 6.40 6.34 -10.16
C HIS A 130 6.30 6.59 -8.65
N PHE A 131 6.88 7.69 -8.18
CA PHE A 131 6.83 8.10 -6.78
C PHE A 131 5.88 9.29 -6.55
N SER A 132 4.87 9.49 -7.41
CA SER A 132 3.95 10.64 -7.35
C SER A 132 3.20 10.75 -6.02
N HIS A 133 2.89 9.63 -5.39
CA HIS A 133 2.14 9.54 -4.12
C HIS A 133 3.01 9.74 -2.87
N PHE A 134 4.35 9.80 -3.00
CA PHE A 134 5.23 10.13 -1.88
C PHE A 134 5.55 11.63 -1.86
N GLU A 135 5.64 12.17 -0.65
CA GLU A 135 6.25 13.48 -0.45
C GLU A 135 7.72 13.39 -0.87
N LYS A 136 8.14 14.29 -1.75
CA LYS A 136 9.48 14.24 -2.34
C LYS A 136 10.07 15.60 -2.63
N GLU A 137 11.39 15.68 -2.49
CA GLU A 137 12.19 16.81 -2.90
C GLU A 137 13.18 16.35 -3.97
N THR A 138 13.39 17.18 -4.99
CA THR A 138 14.33 16.90 -6.07
C THR A 138 15.32 18.05 -6.21
N GLN A 139 16.61 17.72 -6.15
CA GLN A 139 17.71 18.64 -6.34
C GLN A 139 18.54 18.24 -7.55
N LYS A 140 18.70 19.13 -8.50
CA LYS A 140 19.63 18.95 -9.61
C LYS A 140 21.06 19.16 -9.10
N LEU A 141 21.92 18.15 -9.29
CA LEU A 141 23.33 18.20 -8.89
C LEU A 141 24.25 18.51 -10.08
N ASP A 142 23.90 17.99 -11.27
CA ASP A 142 24.64 18.18 -12.53
C ASP A 142 23.68 18.07 -13.72
N GLU A 143 24.15 18.17 -14.95
CA GLU A 143 23.34 18.13 -16.18
C GLU A 143 22.37 16.94 -16.22
N ARG A 144 22.85 15.75 -15.79
CA ARG A 144 22.08 14.49 -15.78
C ARG A 144 22.04 13.80 -14.42
N LEU A 145 22.39 14.51 -13.36
CA LEU A 145 22.47 13.95 -12.02
C LEU A 145 21.50 14.64 -11.08
N TYR A 146 20.61 13.88 -10.48
CA TYR A 146 19.59 14.39 -9.57
C TYR A 146 19.61 13.63 -8.25
N ARG A 147 19.49 14.38 -7.15
CA ARG A 147 19.20 13.82 -5.83
C ARG A 147 17.72 13.93 -5.58
N ILE A 148 17.10 12.82 -5.21
CA ILE A 148 15.68 12.73 -4.88
C ILE A 148 15.56 12.23 -3.45
N THR A 149 14.90 12.99 -2.60
CA THR A 149 14.61 12.61 -1.22
C THR A 149 13.12 12.33 -1.10
N LEU A 150 12.77 11.12 -0.70
CA LEU A 150 11.39 10.64 -0.51
C LEU A 150 11.10 10.49 0.97
N ARG A 151 9.90 10.89 1.40
CA ARG A 151 9.36 10.56 2.74
C ARG A 151 8.28 9.49 2.59
N TYR A 152 8.40 8.43 3.38
CA TYR A 152 7.50 7.29 3.30
C TYR A 152 7.18 6.73 4.69
N VAL A 153 6.04 6.06 4.81
CA VAL A 153 5.69 5.32 6.03
C VAL A 153 6.40 3.96 6.01
N GLN A 154 6.93 3.53 7.14
CA GLN A 154 7.71 2.29 7.24
C GLN A 154 6.97 1.06 6.71
N ASP A 155 5.64 1.04 6.78
CA ASP A 155 4.82 -0.07 6.26
C ASP A 155 4.89 -0.18 4.73
N ASP A 156 5.22 0.91 4.02
CA ASP A 156 5.36 0.95 2.56
C ASP A 156 6.78 0.58 2.08
N GLU A 157 7.72 0.29 3.01
CA GLU A 157 9.12 0.04 2.68
C GLU A 157 9.32 -1.09 1.66
N THR A 158 8.54 -2.18 1.79
CA THR A 158 8.63 -3.32 0.85
C THR A 158 8.19 -2.94 -0.56
N GLU A 159 7.14 -2.16 -0.69
CA GLU A 159 6.66 -1.70 -1.99
C GLU A 159 7.63 -0.71 -2.61
N LEU A 160 8.10 0.25 -1.82
CA LEU A 160 9.10 1.21 -2.24
C LEU A 160 10.37 0.53 -2.73
N LEU A 161 10.83 -0.53 -2.03
CA LEU A 161 11.97 -1.34 -2.42
C LEU A 161 11.78 -1.99 -3.81
N ILE A 162 10.59 -2.54 -4.08
CA ILE A 162 10.28 -3.15 -5.39
C ILE A 162 10.32 -2.09 -6.49
N ARG A 163 9.74 -0.91 -6.24
CA ARG A 163 9.72 0.20 -7.19
C ARG A 163 11.13 0.72 -7.49
N VAL A 164 11.96 0.91 -6.47
CA VAL A 164 13.35 1.36 -6.66
C VAL A 164 14.13 0.35 -7.48
N LEU A 165 13.99 -0.95 -7.22
CA LEU A 165 14.64 -2.02 -7.98
C LEU A 165 14.21 -2.06 -9.46
N SER A 166 13.00 -1.64 -9.78
CA SER A 166 12.49 -1.64 -11.17
C SER A 166 13.20 -0.64 -12.09
N PHE A 167 13.88 0.37 -11.53
CA PHE A 167 14.65 1.33 -12.30
C PHE A 167 16.06 0.83 -12.66
N GLY A 168 16.51 -0.28 -12.08
CA GLY A 168 17.82 -0.85 -12.34
C GLY A 168 18.98 0.10 -11.96
N PRO A 169 20.05 0.17 -12.77
CA PRO A 169 21.26 0.89 -12.40
C PRO A 169 21.16 2.42 -12.47
N VAL A 170 20.10 2.96 -13.08
CA VAL A 170 19.95 4.42 -13.23
C VAL A 170 19.52 5.11 -11.95
N LEU A 171 19.01 4.35 -10.96
CA LEU A 171 18.54 4.87 -9.68
C LEU A 171 19.26 4.19 -8.52
N GLU A 172 20.20 4.91 -7.90
CA GLU A 172 20.99 4.42 -6.77
C GLU A 172 20.40 4.88 -5.43
N VAL A 173 20.34 3.98 -4.45
CA VAL A 173 20.01 4.34 -3.06
C VAL A 173 21.26 4.84 -2.36
N VAL A 174 21.26 6.09 -1.93
CA VAL A 174 22.35 6.71 -1.17
C VAL A 174 22.18 6.45 0.33
N ALA A 175 21.00 6.72 0.86
CA ALA A 175 20.66 6.55 2.27
C ALA A 175 19.19 6.14 2.44
N PRO A 176 18.82 5.44 3.53
CA PRO A 176 19.69 4.93 4.60
C PRO A 176 20.43 3.64 4.21
N ILE A 177 21.49 3.34 4.94
CA ILE A 177 22.28 2.11 4.71
C ILE A 177 21.45 0.83 4.90
N THR A 178 20.47 0.88 5.79
CA THR A 178 19.54 -0.24 6.04
C THR A 178 18.74 -0.57 4.79
N PHE A 179 18.24 0.41 4.05
CA PHE A 179 17.50 0.20 2.80
C PHE A 179 18.42 -0.39 1.71
N ARG A 180 19.68 0.08 1.61
CA ARG A 180 20.67 -0.53 0.70
C ARG A 180 20.90 -2.01 1.01
N GLN A 181 20.96 -2.38 2.29
CA GLN A 181 21.09 -3.78 2.70
C GLN A 181 19.88 -4.62 2.32
N LEU A 182 18.65 -4.07 2.47
CA LEU A 182 17.43 -4.75 2.03
C LEU A 182 17.46 -5.02 0.52
N MET A 183 17.89 -4.06 -0.29
CA MET A 183 18.05 -4.23 -1.74
C MET A 183 19.04 -5.35 -2.06
N ARG A 184 20.23 -5.32 -1.46
CA ARG A 184 21.25 -6.37 -1.65
C ARG A 184 20.72 -7.75 -1.31
N ASN A 185 20.08 -7.88 -0.15
CA ASN A 185 19.51 -9.15 0.30
C ASN A 185 18.45 -9.68 -0.68
N ARG A 186 17.66 -8.79 -1.28
CA ARG A 186 16.62 -9.18 -2.23
C ARG A 186 17.23 -9.66 -3.56
N ILE A 187 18.23 -8.96 -4.06
CA ILE A 187 18.96 -9.35 -5.28
C ILE A 187 19.69 -10.69 -5.06
N GLN A 188 20.38 -10.85 -3.93
CA GLN A 188 21.07 -12.10 -3.60
C GLN A 188 20.12 -13.30 -3.51
N LYS A 189 18.92 -13.12 -3.00
CA LYS A 189 17.90 -14.18 -2.99
C LYS A 189 17.47 -14.59 -4.41
N GLN A 190 17.41 -13.67 -5.37
CA GLN A 190 17.09 -14.01 -6.76
C GLN A 190 18.17 -14.90 -7.37
N THR A 191 19.44 -14.60 -7.16
CA THR A 191 20.55 -15.41 -7.70
C THR A 191 20.60 -16.80 -7.09
N SER A 192 20.18 -16.98 -5.82
CA SER A 192 20.15 -18.29 -5.18
C SER A 192 19.09 -19.24 -5.74
N TYR A 193 18.07 -18.75 -6.44
CA TYR A 193 17.08 -19.59 -7.12
C TYR A 193 17.55 -20.12 -8.48
N VAL A 194 18.52 -19.45 -9.09
CA VAL A 194 19.07 -19.86 -10.40
C VAL A 194 20.15 -20.93 -10.24
N ALA A 195 20.76 -21.01 -9.07
CA ALA A 195 21.86 -21.94 -8.76
C ALA A 195 21.39 -23.34 -8.27
N ARG A 196 20.09 -23.62 -8.35
CA ARG A 196 19.48 -24.93 -8.09
C ARG A 196 18.94 -25.53 -9.37
#